data_ac7ab2f3d92162d8e6cda2338dd71b28
#
_entry.id   ac7ab2f3d92162d8e6cda2338dd71b28
#
_cell.length_a   1.000
_cell.length_b   1.000
_cell.length_c   1.000
_cell.angle_alpha   90.00
_cell.angle_beta   90.00
_cell.angle_gamma   90.00
#
_symmetry.space_group_name_H-M   'P 1'
#
loop_
_entity.id
_entity.type
_entity.pdbx_description
1 polymer ?
#
loop_
_entity_poly.entity_id
_entity_poly.type
_entity_poly.pdbx_seq_one_letter_code
_entity_poly.pdbx_strand_id
1 'polypeptide(L)'
;MSRNWGNQQSSNEPVWIARDLAKCSGCRKCEIACSLHHENRIWPEASRVRVFMLVPGADFPHLCAQCENYPCVKACPFQALSVNRKTSAVAVDKEKCTGCGKCTEACPGRVPHLHPAKKKIVICDLCDGDPECVKVCQEGGWGVLKSVPRRDQSTGLYSRTPEETTRNLATKMYGEKAEEFL
;
A
#
# COMPACT_ATOMS: atom_id res chain seq x y z
N MET A 1 -34.10 3.19 6.63
CA MET A 1 -33.14 3.20 7.76
C MET A 1 -31.86 3.84 7.28
N SER A 2 -31.70 5.12 7.51
CA SER A 2 -30.54 5.93 7.13
C SER A 2 -29.37 5.58 8.05
N ARG A 3 -28.34 4.94 7.52
CA ARG A 3 -27.10 4.72 8.27
C ARG A 3 -26.32 6.04 8.30
N ASN A 4 -26.29 6.64 9.47
CA ASN A 4 -25.42 7.78 9.77
C ASN A 4 -23.96 7.30 9.77
N TRP A 5 -23.25 7.56 8.68
CA TRP A 5 -21.80 7.43 8.64
C TRP A 5 -21.23 8.64 9.39
N GLY A 6 -20.80 8.39 10.62
CA GLY A 6 -20.26 9.42 11.50
C GLY A 6 -19.20 10.24 10.79
N ASN A 7 -19.43 11.53 10.76
CA ASN A 7 -18.52 12.58 10.35
C ASN A 7 -17.25 12.48 11.20
N GLN A 8 -16.23 11.80 10.71
CA GLN A 8 -14.93 11.81 11.34
C GLN A 8 -14.30 13.17 11.05
N GLN A 9 -14.35 14.00 12.05
CA GLN A 9 -13.69 15.29 12.11
C GLN A 9 -12.27 15.18 11.55
N SER A 10 -11.91 16.09 10.69
CA SER A 10 -10.58 16.30 10.15
C SER A 10 -9.61 16.63 11.31
N SER A 11 -9.11 15.61 11.97
CA SER A 11 -7.91 15.74 12.77
C SER A 11 -6.79 16.04 11.79
N ASN A 12 -6.05 17.10 12.03
CA ASN A 12 -4.90 17.53 11.23
C ASN A 12 -3.70 16.56 11.38
N GLU A 13 -3.98 15.35 11.84
CA GLU A 13 -3.01 14.28 12.10
C GLU A 13 -2.83 13.41 10.85
N PRO A 14 -1.58 13.12 10.46
CA PRO A 14 -1.31 12.21 9.34
C PRO A 14 -1.99 10.85 9.54
N VAL A 15 -2.56 10.32 8.46
CA VAL A 15 -3.19 9.01 8.46
C VAL A 15 -2.22 7.91 8.03
N TRP A 16 -2.58 6.69 8.39
CA TRP A 16 -1.93 5.47 7.95
C TRP A 16 -2.99 4.44 7.53
N ILE A 17 -2.61 3.49 6.68
CA ILE A 17 -3.54 2.45 6.21
C ILE A 17 -3.25 1.13 6.95
N ALA A 18 -4.07 0.85 7.96
CA ALA A 18 -4.10 -0.45 8.62
C ALA A 18 -4.75 -1.50 7.72
N ARG A 19 -4.33 -2.77 7.83
CA ARG A 19 -4.75 -3.86 6.94
C ARG A 19 -5.13 -5.10 7.74
N ASP A 20 -6.34 -5.60 7.53
CA ASP A 20 -6.77 -6.90 8.01
C ASP A 20 -6.68 -7.89 6.84
N LEU A 21 -5.48 -8.44 6.62
CA LEU A 21 -5.16 -9.22 5.44
C LEU A 21 -6.02 -10.48 5.31
N ALA A 22 -6.45 -11.06 6.43
CA ALA A 22 -7.26 -12.28 6.44
C ALA A 22 -8.68 -12.09 5.87
N LYS A 23 -9.13 -10.84 5.74
CA LYS A 23 -10.45 -10.50 5.16
C LYS A 23 -10.41 -10.19 3.67
N CYS A 24 -9.24 -10.20 3.05
CA CYS A 24 -9.14 -9.86 1.64
C CYS A 24 -9.76 -10.94 0.76
N SER A 25 -10.68 -10.54 -0.12
CA SER A 25 -11.32 -11.43 -1.09
C SER A 25 -10.65 -11.42 -2.47
N GLY A 26 -9.52 -10.72 -2.63
CA GLY A 26 -8.86 -10.61 -3.94
C GLY A 26 -9.63 -9.79 -4.99
N CYS A 27 -10.64 -9.01 -4.63
CA CYS A 27 -11.53 -8.32 -5.57
C CYS A 27 -10.85 -7.22 -6.41
N ARG A 28 -9.63 -6.80 -6.07
CA ARG A 28 -8.79 -5.81 -6.77
C ARG A 28 -9.40 -4.41 -6.98
N LYS A 29 -10.53 -4.09 -6.36
CA LYS A 29 -11.14 -2.75 -6.44
C LYS A 29 -10.19 -1.64 -5.97
N CYS A 30 -9.35 -1.92 -4.98
CA CYS A 30 -8.33 -0.99 -4.50
C CYS A 30 -7.28 -0.64 -5.58
N GLU A 31 -6.86 -1.60 -6.42
CA GLU A 31 -5.96 -1.36 -7.56
C GLU A 31 -6.64 -0.47 -8.61
N ILE A 32 -7.91 -0.77 -8.92
CA ILE A 32 -8.70 -0.01 -9.89
C ILE A 32 -8.87 1.44 -9.41
N ALA A 33 -9.31 1.64 -8.17
CA ALA A 33 -9.51 2.98 -7.61
C ALA A 33 -8.20 3.78 -7.56
N CYS A 34 -7.10 3.15 -7.15
CA CYS A 34 -5.80 3.78 -7.10
C CYS A 34 -5.30 4.21 -8.49
N SER A 35 -5.42 3.33 -9.50
CA SER A 35 -5.01 3.66 -10.87
C SER A 35 -5.92 4.72 -11.50
N LEU A 36 -7.22 4.66 -11.26
CA LEU A 36 -8.18 5.65 -11.75
C LEU A 36 -7.88 7.05 -11.17
N HIS A 37 -7.62 7.14 -9.87
CA HIS A 37 -7.27 8.40 -9.20
C HIS A 37 -5.98 9.02 -9.74
N HIS A 38 -4.94 8.21 -9.97
CA HIS A 38 -3.62 8.73 -10.31
C HIS A 38 -3.33 8.82 -11.81
N GLU A 39 -3.99 8.00 -12.62
CA GLU A 39 -3.71 7.89 -14.06
C GLU A 39 -4.95 8.19 -14.94
N ASN A 40 -6.10 8.54 -14.32
CA ASN A 40 -7.39 8.80 -14.97
C ASN A 40 -7.87 7.64 -15.88
N ARG A 41 -7.44 6.42 -15.58
CA ARG A 41 -7.85 5.20 -16.30
C ARG A 41 -7.64 3.96 -15.44
N ILE A 42 -8.36 2.90 -15.77
CA ILE A 42 -8.16 1.57 -15.15
C ILE A 42 -6.85 1.00 -15.69
N TRP A 43 -5.83 0.96 -14.83
CA TRP A 43 -4.51 0.45 -15.16
C TRP A 43 -3.81 -0.12 -13.92
N PRO A 44 -4.15 -1.37 -13.52
CA PRO A 44 -3.66 -1.99 -12.28
C PRO A 44 -2.13 -2.00 -12.14
N GLU A 45 -1.38 -2.14 -13.24
CA GLU A 45 0.08 -2.16 -13.23
C GLU A 45 0.70 -0.80 -12.82
N ALA A 46 -0.05 0.30 -12.97
CA ALA A 46 0.35 1.62 -12.54
C ALA A 46 -0.18 1.97 -11.13
N SER A 47 -0.95 1.08 -10.52
CA SER A 47 -1.49 1.25 -9.18
C SER A 47 -0.38 1.23 -8.12
N ARG A 48 -0.54 2.04 -7.07
CA ARG A 48 0.36 2.10 -5.91
C ARG A 48 0.02 1.11 -4.80
N VAL A 49 -1.12 0.45 -4.90
CA VAL A 49 -1.50 -0.75 -4.15
C VAL A 49 -1.59 -1.91 -5.13
N ARG A 50 -1.10 -3.07 -4.75
CA ARG A 50 -1.15 -4.29 -5.57
C ARG A 50 -1.72 -5.42 -4.76
N VAL A 51 -2.59 -6.23 -5.35
CA VAL A 51 -3.15 -7.42 -4.70
C VAL A 51 -2.38 -8.64 -5.18
N PHE A 52 -1.77 -9.34 -4.26
CA PHE A 52 -1.05 -10.59 -4.51
C PHE A 52 -1.90 -11.78 -4.10
N MET A 53 -1.77 -12.86 -4.85
CA MET A 53 -2.25 -14.19 -4.54
C MET A 53 -1.16 -15.17 -5.01
N LEU A 54 -0.21 -15.48 -4.12
CA LEU A 54 0.87 -16.42 -4.42
C LEU A 54 0.49 -17.85 -3.99
N VAL A 55 -0.48 -17.98 -3.09
CA VAL A 55 -1.10 -19.25 -2.66
C VAL A 55 -2.61 -19.07 -2.81
N PRO A 56 -3.34 -20.09 -3.34
CA PRO A 56 -4.79 -19.99 -3.52
C PRO A 56 -5.52 -19.58 -2.25
N GLY A 57 -6.41 -18.60 -2.35
CA GLY A 57 -7.20 -18.07 -1.23
C GLY A 57 -6.44 -17.16 -0.25
N ALA A 58 -5.12 -16.99 -0.39
CA ALA A 58 -4.31 -16.07 0.41
C ALA A 58 -4.10 -14.74 -0.32
N ASP A 59 -5.19 -14.08 -0.68
CA ASP A 59 -5.17 -12.76 -1.29
C ASP A 59 -4.86 -11.66 -0.28
N PHE A 60 -4.06 -10.66 -0.66
CA PHE A 60 -3.83 -9.51 0.21
C PHE A 60 -3.40 -8.25 -0.55
N PRO A 61 -3.84 -7.05 -0.09
CA PRO A 61 -3.37 -5.79 -0.63
C PRO A 61 -1.99 -5.45 -0.09
N HIS A 62 -1.05 -5.22 -0.98
CA HIS A 62 0.32 -4.82 -0.69
C HIS A 62 0.54 -3.36 -1.11
N LEU A 63 0.93 -2.52 -0.17
CA LEU A 63 1.16 -1.10 -0.36
C LEU A 63 2.18 -0.58 0.66
N CYS A 64 2.63 0.68 0.50
CA CYS A 64 3.62 1.27 1.38
C CYS A 64 3.22 1.21 2.86
N ALA A 65 4.13 0.73 3.70
CA ALA A 65 3.96 0.70 5.15
C ALA A 65 4.22 2.07 5.81
N GLN A 66 4.65 3.07 5.04
CA GLN A 66 5.00 4.42 5.54
C GLN A 66 5.99 4.36 6.72
N CYS A 67 7.10 3.62 6.53
CA CYS A 67 8.13 3.37 7.54
C CYS A 67 8.60 4.66 8.23
N GLU A 68 8.86 4.63 9.53
CA GLU A 68 9.33 5.79 10.29
C GLU A 68 10.71 6.28 9.85
N ASN A 69 11.60 5.36 9.48
CA ASN A 69 12.97 5.66 9.08
C ASN A 69 13.14 5.94 7.58
N TYR A 70 12.08 5.79 6.76
CA TYR A 70 12.06 6.06 5.31
C TYR A 70 13.28 5.51 4.54
N PRO A 71 13.57 4.21 4.57
CA PRO A 71 14.77 3.66 3.95
C PRO A 71 14.85 3.95 2.44
N CYS A 72 13.73 3.95 1.74
CA CYS A 72 13.66 4.29 0.32
C CYS A 72 14.06 5.75 0.02
N VAL A 73 13.73 6.70 0.89
CA VAL A 73 14.12 8.11 0.75
C VAL A 73 15.63 8.25 0.95
N LYS A 74 16.18 7.63 2.02
CA LYS A 74 17.61 7.66 2.32
C LYS A 74 18.47 7.03 1.23
N ALA A 75 17.96 5.99 0.57
CA ALA A 75 18.69 5.28 -0.48
C ALA A 75 18.66 5.97 -1.85
N CYS A 76 17.90 7.06 -2.02
CA CYS A 76 17.80 7.72 -3.31
C CYS A 76 19.02 8.61 -3.61
N PRO A 77 19.92 8.23 -4.56
CA PRO A 77 21.11 9.01 -4.85
C PRO A 77 20.81 10.34 -5.54
N PHE A 78 19.62 10.44 -6.17
CA PHE A 78 19.19 11.64 -6.89
C PHE A 78 18.29 12.56 -6.04
N GLN A 79 18.06 12.21 -4.76
CA GLN A 79 17.16 12.96 -3.87
C GLN A 79 15.77 13.21 -4.50
N ALA A 80 15.32 12.25 -5.32
CA ALA A 80 14.02 12.30 -5.98
C ALA A 80 12.86 11.89 -5.06
N LEU A 81 13.16 11.34 -3.87
CA LEU A 81 12.17 10.97 -2.88
C LEU A 81 12.26 11.91 -1.68
N SER A 82 11.13 12.36 -1.21
CA SER A 82 10.99 13.20 -0.02
C SER A 82 9.80 12.76 0.82
N VAL A 83 9.71 13.27 2.04
CA VAL A 83 8.57 13.02 2.92
C VAL A 83 7.66 14.24 2.91
N ASN A 84 6.40 14.06 2.55
CA ASN A 84 5.39 15.09 2.63
C ASN A 84 5.12 15.41 4.10
N ARG A 85 5.35 16.65 4.52
CA ARG A 85 5.22 17.08 5.92
C ARG A 85 3.78 17.01 6.45
N LYS A 86 2.79 17.14 5.57
CA LYS A 86 1.36 17.12 5.94
C LYS A 86 0.84 15.70 6.14
N THR A 87 1.19 14.79 5.24
CA THR A 87 0.65 13.41 5.23
C THR A 87 1.64 12.38 5.76
N SER A 88 2.92 12.75 5.91
CA SER A 88 4.04 11.84 6.19
C SER A 88 4.21 10.75 5.13
N ALA A 89 3.56 10.87 3.98
CA ALA A 89 3.74 9.96 2.86
C ALA A 89 5.01 10.28 2.08
N VAL A 90 5.51 9.30 1.33
CA VAL A 90 6.65 9.50 0.43
C VAL A 90 6.17 10.14 -0.87
N ALA A 91 6.73 11.29 -1.20
CA ALA A 91 6.52 11.99 -2.47
C ALA A 91 7.66 11.70 -3.44
N VAL A 92 7.35 11.62 -4.72
CA VAL A 92 8.31 11.38 -5.81
C VAL A 92 8.40 12.61 -6.70
N ASP A 93 9.59 13.23 -6.77
CA ASP A 93 9.93 14.22 -7.78
C ASP A 93 10.22 13.49 -9.10
N LYS A 94 9.28 13.59 -10.04
CA LYS A 94 9.36 12.88 -11.33
C LYS A 94 10.49 13.42 -12.21
N GLU A 95 10.89 14.68 -12.06
CA GLU A 95 11.97 15.28 -12.85
C GLU A 95 13.33 14.73 -12.41
N LYS A 96 13.55 14.58 -11.12
CA LYS A 96 14.79 14.02 -10.57
C LYS A 96 14.87 12.50 -10.64
N CYS A 97 13.74 11.80 -10.69
CA CYS A 97 13.72 10.35 -10.66
C CYS A 97 14.25 9.77 -11.98
N THR A 98 15.29 8.96 -11.93
CA THR A 98 15.87 8.26 -13.10
C THR A 98 15.32 6.85 -13.28
N GLY A 99 14.53 6.34 -12.33
CA GLY A 99 14.03 4.96 -12.36
C GLY A 99 15.08 3.90 -12.01
N CYS A 100 16.17 4.26 -11.32
CA CYS A 100 17.32 3.37 -11.04
C CYS A 100 17.01 2.17 -10.12
N GLY A 101 15.85 2.12 -9.45
CA GLY A 101 15.43 1.00 -8.62
C GLY A 101 16.01 0.95 -7.19
N LYS A 102 16.97 1.80 -6.81
CA LYS A 102 17.61 1.77 -5.48
C LYS A 102 16.64 1.88 -4.31
N CYS A 103 15.55 2.64 -4.47
CA CYS A 103 14.49 2.74 -3.46
C CYS A 103 13.68 1.44 -3.32
N THR A 104 13.55 0.65 -4.39
CA THR A 104 12.92 -0.67 -4.35
C THR A 104 13.80 -1.67 -3.60
N GLU A 105 15.11 -1.67 -3.86
CA GLU A 105 16.11 -2.53 -3.19
C GLU A 105 16.16 -2.24 -1.69
N ALA A 106 16.14 -0.95 -1.31
CA ALA A 106 16.19 -0.53 0.09
C ALA A 106 14.86 -0.71 0.86
N CYS A 107 13.76 -0.95 0.14
CA CYS A 107 12.45 -1.11 0.77
C CYS A 107 12.29 -2.53 1.33
N PRO A 108 12.05 -2.72 2.65
CA PRO A 108 11.84 -4.06 3.21
C PRO A 108 10.68 -4.81 2.54
N GLY A 109 9.61 -4.09 2.17
CA GLY A 109 8.46 -4.67 1.49
C GLY A 109 8.55 -4.66 -0.05
N ARG A 110 9.62 -4.14 -0.66
CA ARG A 110 9.79 -3.98 -2.11
C ARG A 110 8.60 -3.31 -2.81
N VAL A 111 7.98 -2.35 -2.12
CA VAL A 111 6.77 -1.67 -2.58
C VAL A 111 6.99 -0.72 -3.76
N PRO A 112 8.04 0.15 -3.75
CA PRO A 112 8.29 1.04 -4.89
C PRO A 112 8.53 0.22 -6.16
N HIS A 113 7.87 0.60 -7.27
CA HIS A 113 8.03 -0.07 -8.56
C HIS A 113 8.04 0.96 -9.70
N LEU A 114 8.49 0.53 -10.87
CA LEU A 114 8.53 1.37 -12.05
C LEU A 114 7.13 1.51 -12.66
N HIS A 115 6.73 2.74 -12.95
CA HIS A 115 5.54 3.00 -13.75
C HIS A 115 5.69 2.36 -15.14
N PRO A 116 4.71 1.59 -15.65
CA PRO A 116 4.86 0.79 -16.87
C PRO A 116 5.30 1.61 -18.09
N ALA A 117 4.73 2.82 -18.27
CA ALA A 117 5.07 3.69 -19.40
C ALA A 117 6.12 4.74 -19.06
N LYS A 118 5.98 5.45 -17.92
CA LYS A 118 6.81 6.62 -17.58
C LYS A 118 8.22 6.24 -17.12
N LYS A 119 8.46 4.97 -16.76
CA LYS A 119 9.74 4.44 -16.25
C LYS A 119 10.29 5.21 -15.04
N LYS A 120 9.42 5.86 -14.31
CA LYS A 120 9.68 6.55 -13.05
C LYS A 120 9.12 5.73 -11.90
N ILE A 121 9.68 5.86 -10.71
CA ILE A 121 9.16 5.16 -9.53
C ILE A 121 7.78 5.68 -9.15
N VAL A 122 6.89 4.76 -8.81
CA VAL A 122 5.61 5.03 -8.14
C VAL A 122 5.60 4.40 -6.76
N ILE A 123 5.00 5.09 -5.82
CA ILE A 123 4.86 4.67 -4.42
C ILE A 123 3.59 5.30 -3.85
N CYS A 124 2.99 4.68 -2.85
CA CYS A 124 1.77 5.18 -2.21
C CYS A 124 2.02 6.53 -1.52
N ASP A 125 1.27 7.54 -1.92
CA ASP A 125 1.28 8.91 -1.42
C ASP A 125 0.10 9.21 -0.48
N LEU A 126 -0.70 8.18 -0.13
CA LEU A 126 -1.92 8.27 0.69
C LEU A 126 -3.02 9.14 0.04
N CYS A 127 -2.96 9.41 -1.25
CA CYS A 127 -3.90 10.31 -1.96
C CYS A 127 -4.09 11.63 -1.19
N ASP A 128 -2.96 12.27 -0.81
CA ASP A 128 -2.91 13.50 -0.02
C ASP A 128 -3.64 13.46 1.34
N GLY A 129 -3.80 12.26 1.90
CA GLY A 129 -4.41 12.02 3.22
C GLY A 129 -5.83 11.47 3.19
N ASP A 130 -6.39 11.23 1.98
CA ASP A 130 -7.73 10.69 1.77
C ASP A 130 -7.71 9.46 0.85
N PRO A 131 -7.25 8.29 1.34
CA PRO A 131 -6.92 7.13 0.50
C PRO A 131 -8.12 6.52 -0.22
N GLU A 132 -8.17 6.59 -1.55
CA GLU A 132 -9.23 6.04 -2.39
C GLU A 132 -9.37 4.51 -2.25
N CYS A 133 -8.26 3.79 -2.10
CA CYS A 133 -8.28 2.34 -1.89
C CYS A 133 -9.01 1.93 -0.60
N VAL A 134 -8.98 2.78 0.43
CA VAL A 134 -9.70 2.55 1.69
C VAL A 134 -11.20 2.74 1.46
N LYS A 135 -11.59 3.82 0.79
CA LYS A 135 -13.02 4.13 0.50
C LYS A 135 -13.70 2.97 -0.20
N VAL A 136 -13.15 2.55 -1.34
CA VAL A 136 -13.76 1.45 -2.13
C VAL A 136 -13.74 0.10 -1.41
N CYS A 137 -12.76 -0.14 -0.54
CA CYS A 137 -12.71 -1.36 0.27
C CYS A 137 -13.81 -1.36 1.34
N GLN A 138 -14.10 -0.22 1.94
CA GLN A 138 -15.19 -0.05 2.92
C GLN A 138 -16.56 -0.12 2.25
N GLU A 139 -16.76 0.58 1.13
CA GLU A 139 -17.99 0.54 0.33
C GLU A 139 -18.31 -0.87 -0.17
N GLY A 140 -17.28 -1.65 -0.49
CA GLY A 140 -17.43 -3.06 -0.86
C GLY A 140 -17.80 -4.00 0.29
N GLY A 141 -17.79 -3.52 1.53
CA GLY A 141 -18.18 -4.28 2.73
C GLY A 141 -17.07 -5.15 3.33
N TRP A 142 -15.88 -5.23 2.71
CA TRP A 142 -14.78 -6.07 3.23
C TRP A 142 -14.05 -5.43 4.41
N GLY A 143 -13.84 -4.10 4.40
CA GLY A 143 -13.17 -3.38 5.48
C GLY A 143 -11.75 -3.86 5.78
N VAL A 144 -11.06 -4.41 4.76
CA VAL A 144 -9.66 -4.88 4.84
C VAL A 144 -8.73 -3.71 5.08
N LEU A 145 -8.92 -2.62 4.33
CA LEU A 145 -8.15 -1.39 4.43
C LEU A 145 -8.90 -0.39 5.30
N LYS A 146 -8.21 0.20 6.27
CA LYS A 146 -8.78 1.20 7.19
C LYS A 146 -7.81 2.36 7.35
N SER A 147 -8.33 3.58 7.25
CA SER A 147 -7.59 4.78 7.62
C SER A 147 -7.59 4.91 9.14
N VAL A 148 -6.40 5.01 9.73
CA VAL A 148 -6.20 5.18 11.17
C VAL A 148 -5.18 6.28 11.42
N PRO A 149 -5.15 6.92 12.62
CA PRO A 149 -4.10 7.88 12.97
C PRO A 149 -2.71 7.26 12.85
N ARG A 150 -1.74 8.04 12.36
CA ARG A 150 -0.37 7.54 12.15
C ARG A 150 0.31 7.07 13.45
N ARG A 151 -0.03 7.62 14.60
CA ARG A 151 0.48 7.16 15.91
C ARG A 151 0.18 5.70 16.21
N ASP A 152 -0.87 5.14 15.61
CA ASP A 152 -1.28 3.75 15.77
C ASP A 152 -0.60 2.81 14.75
N GLN A 153 0.42 3.32 14.07
CA GLN A 153 1.13 2.60 13.02
C GLN A 153 1.93 1.42 13.60
N SER A 154 1.79 0.27 12.94
CA SER A 154 2.57 -0.94 13.20
C SER A 154 3.38 -1.32 11.96
N THR A 155 4.46 -0.57 11.69
CA THR A 155 5.25 -0.70 10.46
C THR A 155 5.89 -2.08 10.29
N GLY A 156 6.42 -2.66 11.36
CA GLY A 156 7.09 -3.95 11.33
C GLY A 156 6.21 -5.10 10.85
N LEU A 157 4.89 -4.98 11.04
CA LEU A 157 3.94 -6.01 10.59
C LEU A 157 3.74 -6.00 9.07
N TYR A 158 3.88 -4.82 8.42
CA TYR A 158 3.58 -4.63 7.00
C TYR A 158 4.81 -4.30 6.15
N SER A 159 5.99 -4.17 6.76
CA SER A 159 7.27 -3.95 6.07
C SER A 159 7.88 -5.28 5.65
N ARG A 160 7.11 -6.10 4.93
CA ARG A 160 7.48 -7.44 4.48
C ARG A 160 7.27 -7.57 2.99
N THR A 161 8.03 -8.47 2.35
CA THR A 161 7.82 -8.78 0.94
C THR A 161 6.49 -9.53 0.72
N PRO A 162 5.98 -9.59 -0.52
CA PRO A 162 4.79 -10.39 -0.83
C PRO A 162 4.96 -11.85 -0.44
N GLU A 163 6.13 -12.45 -0.66
CA GLU A 163 6.45 -13.84 -0.33
C GLU A 163 6.39 -14.08 1.18
N GLU A 164 7.02 -13.21 1.97
CA GLU A 164 6.98 -13.28 3.45
C GLU A 164 5.55 -13.10 3.98
N THR A 165 4.78 -12.21 3.37
CA THR A 165 3.38 -11.98 3.74
C THR A 165 2.53 -13.19 3.40
N THR A 166 2.74 -13.80 2.22
CA THR A 166 2.06 -15.03 1.80
C THR A 166 2.34 -16.17 2.76
N ARG A 167 3.61 -16.40 3.11
CA ARG A 167 3.99 -17.43 4.08
C ARG A 167 3.27 -17.27 5.41
N ASN A 168 3.23 -16.05 5.95
CA ASN A 168 2.52 -15.75 7.19
C ASN A 168 1.00 -16.00 7.09
N LEU A 169 0.37 -15.66 5.96
CA LEU A 169 -1.05 -15.92 5.73
C LEU A 169 -1.31 -17.41 5.56
N ALA A 170 -0.53 -18.10 4.74
CA ALA A 170 -0.66 -19.53 4.50
C ALA A 170 -0.55 -20.31 5.83
N THR A 171 0.42 -19.99 6.68
CA THR A 171 0.56 -20.60 8.00
C THR A 171 -0.68 -20.39 8.88
N LYS A 172 -1.28 -19.19 8.83
CA LYS A 172 -2.51 -18.90 9.58
C LYS A 172 -3.73 -19.64 9.03
N MET A 173 -3.82 -19.85 7.73
CA MET A 173 -4.97 -20.46 7.05
C MET A 173 -4.90 -21.99 7.05
N TYR A 174 -3.73 -22.54 6.81
CA TYR A 174 -3.52 -23.96 6.56
C TYR A 174 -2.76 -24.69 7.69
N GLY A 175 -2.26 -23.95 8.71
CA GLY A 175 -1.50 -24.52 9.82
C GLY A 175 -0.25 -25.25 9.34
N GLU A 176 -0.07 -26.49 9.82
CA GLU A 176 1.08 -27.33 9.47
C GLU A 176 1.15 -27.70 7.97
N LYS A 177 0.02 -27.65 7.27
CA LYS A 177 -0.04 -27.94 5.83
C LYS A 177 0.39 -26.76 4.95
N ALA A 178 0.72 -25.63 5.53
CA ALA A 178 1.11 -24.43 4.76
C ALA A 178 2.28 -24.69 3.82
N GLU A 179 3.25 -25.50 4.23
CA GLU A 179 4.45 -25.81 3.42
C GLU A 179 4.13 -26.63 2.16
N GLU A 180 2.97 -27.28 2.07
CA GLU A 180 2.53 -27.99 0.87
C GLU A 180 2.12 -27.03 -0.26
N PHE A 181 1.84 -25.75 0.06
CA PHE A 181 1.36 -24.72 -0.86
C PHE A 181 2.39 -23.62 -1.13
N LEU A 182 3.51 -23.62 -0.42
CA LEU A 182 4.58 -22.61 -0.52
C LEU A 182 5.75 -23.13 -1.36
#